data_29d373247ab2559b4becf36d71481f63
#
_entry.id   29d373247ab2559b4becf36d71481f63
#
_cell.length_a   1.000
_cell.length_b   1.000
_cell.length_c   1.000
_cell.angle_alpha   90.00
_cell.angle_beta   90.00
_cell.angle_gamma   90.00
#
_symmetry.space_group_name_H-M   'P 1'
#
loop_
_entity.id
_entity.type
_entity.pdbx_description
1 polymer ?
#
loop_
_entity_poly.entity_id
_entity_poly.type
_entity_poly.pdbx_seq_one_letter_code
_entity_poly.pdbx_strand_id
1 'polypeptide(L)'
;MAATPKHTLLVVDDEPDVGDSVHDLLRREFRVLKAKSAAEGIQLMHDNEVHIIMTDQRMPQITGVEFLSKMRIRHPQAVRMLFTGYADLEAVIAAINQGHIYQFLKKPWQPEELIAAVREAAAEYERLVHQAEELSRLRDEIHQLRDRVTMLEQEVKRLRGA
;
A
#
# COMPACT_ATOMS: atom_id res chain seq x y z
N MET A 1 19.27 20.11 -8.70
CA MET A 1 18.40 18.94 -8.98
C MET A 1 17.43 18.77 -7.81
N ALA A 2 16.15 18.79 -8.08
CA ALA A 2 15.19 18.39 -7.05
C ALA A 2 15.39 16.89 -6.77
N ALA A 3 15.60 16.52 -5.52
CA ALA A 3 15.66 15.11 -5.14
C ALA A 3 14.32 14.46 -5.49
N THR A 4 14.35 13.32 -6.16
CA THR A 4 13.14 12.52 -6.36
C THR A 4 12.49 12.27 -5.00
N PRO A 5 11.19 12.55 -4.82
CA PRO A 5 10.56 12.32 -3.54
C PRO A 5 10.71 10.83 -3.17
N LYS A 6 11.24 10.60 -1.98
CA LYS A 6 11.44 9.24 -1.46
C LYS A 6 10.10 8.64 -1.09
N HIS A 7 9.88 7.37 -1.45
CA HIS A 7 8.74 6.62 -0.92
C HIS A 7 8.81 6.55 0.61
N THR A 8 7.65 6.65 1.24
CA THR A 8 7.53 6.56 2.70
C THR A 8 7.17 5.14 3.10
N LEU A 9 8.01 4.55 3.93
CA LEU A 9 7.84 3.24 4.55
C LEU A 9 7.48 3.43 6.02
N LEU A 10 6.37 2.85 6.45
CA LEU A 10 5.99 2.74 7.86
C LEU A 10 6.36 1.35 8.37
N VAL A 11 7.16 1.28 9.41
CA VAL A 11 7.52 0.05 10.12
C VAL A 11 6.79 0.03 11.46
N VAL A 12 6.01 -1.02 11.70
CA VAL A 12 5.27 -1.22 12.95
C VAL A 12 5.77 -2.49 13.64
N ASP A 13 6.46 -2.33 14.74
CA ASP A 13 6.99 -3.42 15.55
C ASP A 13 7.11 -2.95 17.01
N ASP A 14 6.66 -3.77 17.96
CA ASP A 14 6.76 -3.46 19.38
C ASP A 14 8.20 -3.58 19.94
N GLU A 15 9.11 -4.22 19.19
CA GLU A 15 10.54 -4.24 19.46
C GLU A 15 11.21 -3.03 18.76
N PRO A 16 11.69 -2.01 19.52
CA PRO A 16 12.28 -0.81 18.92
C PRO A 16 13.49 -1.08 18.04
N ASP A 17 14.29 -2.09 18.38
CA ASP A 17 15.50 -2.45 17.64
C ASP A 17 15.22 -2.88 16.20
N VAL A 18 14.05 -3.47 15.95
CA VAL A 18 13.62 -3.85 14.60
C VAL A 18 13.38 -2.60 13.74
N GLY A 19 12.62 -1.65 14.25
CA GLY A 19 12.37 -0.37 13.55
C GLY A 19 13.67 0.40 13.30
N ASP A 20 14.58 0.42 14.26
CA ASP A 20 15.87 1.09 14.13
C ASP A 20 16.75 0.41 13.07
N SER A 21 16.79 -0.91 13.05
CA SER A 21 17.54 -1.67 12.04
C SER A 21 17.02 -1.43 10.63
N VAL A 22 15.70 -1.44 10.44
CA VAL A 22 15.08 -1.15 9.14
C VAL A 22 15.35 0.31 8.71
N HIS A 23 15.23 1.25 9.63
CA HIS A 23 15.55 2.65 9.38
C HIS A 23 17.00 2.82 8.90
N ASP A 24 17.96 2.23 9.60
CA ASP A 24 19.37 2.40 9.27
C ASP A 24 19.74 1.80 7.90
N LEU A 25 19.12 0.69 7.54
CA LEU A 25 19.33 0.06 6.23
C LEU A 25 18.71 0.85 5.08
N LEU A 26 17.56 1.47 5.28
CA LEU A 26 16.73 2.01 4.19
C LEU A 26 16.70 3.53 4.11
N ARG A 27 17.13 4.27 5.12
CA ARG A 27 17.03 5.74 5.21
C ARG A 27 17.66 6.53 4.06
N ARG A 28 18.55 5.93 3.33
CA ARG A 28 19.16 6.57 2.14
C ARG A 28 18.22 6.60 0.94
N GLU A 29 17.37 5.58 0.80
CA GLU A 29 16.47 5.41 -0.34
C GLU A 29 15.01 5.73 0.00
N PHE A 30 14.61 5.53 1.27
CA PHE A 30 13.24 5.68 1.74
C PHE A 30 13.15 6.66 2.90
N ARG A 31 11.97 7.30 3.03
CA ARG A 31 11.60 7.97 4.27
C ARG A 31 11.01 6.91 5.19
N VAL A 32 11.71 6.57 6.26
CA VAL A 32 11.28 5.51 7.19
C VAL A 32 10.62 6.13 8.42
N LEU A 33 9.38 5.77 8.66
CA LEU A 33 8.61 6.07 9.87
C LEU A 33 8.55 4.82 10.73
N LYS A 34 8.68 4.98 12.05
CA LYS A 34 8.67 3.89 13.02
C LYS A 34 7.51 4.05 13.98
N ALA A 35 6.78 2.97 14.21
CA ALA A 35 5.72 2.86 15.20
C ALA A 35 5.94 1.64 16.10
N LYS A 36 5.67 1.79 17.39
CA LYS A 36 5.81 0.72 18.39
C LYS A 36 4.53 -0.06 18.63
N SER A 37 3.44 0.38 18.03
CA SER A 37 2.12 -0.24 18.14
C SER A 37 1.28 0.03 16.90
N ALA A 38 0.24 -0.74 16.71
CA ALA A 38 -0.74 -0.50 15.65
C ALA A 38 -1.43 0.87 15.82
N ALA A 39 -1.73 1.29 17.06
CA ALA A 39 -2.33 2.59 17.33
C ALA A 39 -1.43 3.75 16.88
N GLU A 40 -0.14 3.69 17.19
CA GLU A 40 0.85 4.67 16.73
C GLU A 40 0.99 4.63 15.20
N GLY A 41 0.98 3.44 14.60
CA GLY A 41 1.00 3.26 13.16
C GLY A 41 -0.19 3.91 12.46
N ILE A 42 -1.38 3.75 12.99
CA ILE A 42 -2.61 4.40 12.49
C ILE A 42 -2.47 5.93 12.54
N GLN A 43 -1.95 6.46 13.64
CA GLN A 43 -1.74 7.90 13.78
C GLN A 43 -0.73 8.43 12.76
N LEU A 44 0.38 7.73 12.57
CA LEU A 44 1.39 8.10 11.56
C LEU A 44 0.83 8.05 10.14
N MET A 45 -0.05 7.09 9.83
CA MET A 45 -0.72 7.02 8.53
C MET A 45 -1.76 8.12 8.33
N HIS A 46 -2.36 8.61 9.40
CA HIS A 46 -3.24 9.77 9.33
C HIS A 46 -2.47 11.07 9.04
N ASP A 47 -1.30 11.22 9.66
CA ASP A 47 -0.52 12.45 9.59
C ASP A 47 0.47 12.51 8.42
N ASN A 48 0.71 11.39 7.75
CA ASN A 48 1.68 11.28 6.66
C ASN A 48 1.11 10.49 5.49
N GLU A 49 1.62 10.78 4.30
CA GLU A 49 1.43 9.92 3.13
C GLU A 49 2.38 8.72 3.25
N VAL A 50 1.81 7.53 3.39
CA VAL A 50 2.55 6.26 3.52
C VAL A 50 2.30 5.39 2.30
N HIS A 51 3.35 4.96 1.66
CA HIS A 51 3.31 4.18 0.42
C HIS A 51 3.45 2.68 0.68
N ILE A 52 4.23 2.30 1.70
CA ILE A 52 4.50 0.93 2.08
C ILE A 52 4.33 0.79 3.58
N ILE A 53 3.62 -0.25 4.01
CA ILE A 53 3.45 -0.61 5.42
C ILE A 53 4.12 -1.96 5.65
N MET A 54 4.94 -2.04 6.68
CA MET A 54 5.64 -3.24 7.10
C MET A 54 5.41 -3.45 8.60
N THR A 55 4.82 -4.56 8.99
CA THR A 55 4.45 -4.81 10.39
C THR A 55 4.87 -6.20 10.84
N ASP A 56 5.19 -6.33 12.14
CA ASP A 56 5.31 -7.63 12.79
C ASP A 56 3.95 -8.31 12.92
N GLN A 57 3.92 -9.64 12.91
CA GLN A 57 2.70 -10.42 13.13
C GLN A 57 2.29 -10.43 14.60
N ARG A 58 3.25 -10.62 15.48
CA ARG A 58 2.98 -10.73 16.92
C ARG A 58 3.16 -9.40 17.61
N MET A 59 2.07 -8.70 17.77
CA MET A 59 2.03 -7.44 18.54
C MET A 59 0.99 -7.54 19.65
N PRO A 60 1.16 -6.77 20.76
CA PRO A 60 0.12 -6.66 21.77
C PRO A 60 -1.19 -6.11 21.19
N GLN A 61 -2.33 -6.60 21.65
CA GLN A 61 -3.68 -6.13 21.33
C GLN A 61 -4.22 -6.52 19.94
N ILE A 62 -3.39 -6.48 18.89
CA ILE A 62 -3.82 -6.76 17.52
C ILE A 62 -2.68 -7.45 16.76
N THR A 63 -3.01 -8.43 15.93
CA THR A 63 -2.02 -9.07 15.05
C THR A 63 -1.66 -8.18 13.86
N GLY A 64 -0.50 -8.43 13.25
CA GLY A 64 -0.10 -7.74 12.02
C GLY A 64 -1.10 -7.92 10.89
N VAL A 65 -1.61 -9.13 10.70
CA VAL A 65 -2.65 -9.43 9.69
C VAL A 65 -3.91 -8.61 9.93
N GLU A 66 -4.39 -8.54 11.15
CA GLU A 66 -5.58 -7.74 11.50
C GLU A 66 -5.34 -6.24 11.26
N PHE A 67 -4.16 -5.74 11.64
CA PHE A 67 -3.77 -4.36 11.38
C PHE A 67 -3.76 -4.06 9.87
N LEU A 68 -3.10 -4.89 9.07
CA LEU A 68 -3.03 -4.71 7.62
C LEU A 68 -4.39 -4.84 6.94
N SER A 69 -5.27 -5.70 7.43
CA SER A 69 -6.64 -5.81 6.93
C SER A 69 -7.43 -4.51 7.11
N LYS A 70 -7.26 -3.84 8.24
CA LYS A 70 -7.85 -2.51 8.49
C LYS A 70 -7.23 -1.43 7.59
N MET A 71 -5.91 -1.48 7.39
CA MET A 71 -5.23 -0.52 6.52
C MET A 71 -5.61 -0.68 5.05
N ARG A 72 -5.88 -1.89 4.60
CA ARG A 72 -6.41 -2.15 3.25
C ARG A 72 -7.68 -1.37 2.94
N ILE A 73 -8.56 -1.25 3.91
CA ILE A 73 -9.83 -0.52 3.74
C ILE A 73 -9.61 0.99 3.71
N ARG A 74 -8.76 1.50 4.60
CA ARG A 74 -8.51 2.94 4.75
C ARG A 74 -7.49 3.50 3.76
N HIS A 75 -6.51 2.70 3.40
CA HIS A 75 -5.38 3.07 2.55
C HIS A 75 -5.13 1.97 1.49
N PRO A 76 -6.06 1.78 0.54
CA PRO A 76 -6.03 0.65 -0.39
C PRO A 76 -4.83 0.64 -1.33
N GLN A 77 -4.21 1.78 -1.57
CA GLN A 77 -3.04 1.90 -2.44
C GLN A 77 -1.71 1.59 -1.72
N ALA A 78 -1.68 1.67 -0.38
CA ALA A 78 -0.46 1.34 0.36
C ALA A 78 -0.16 -0.15 0.24
N VAL A 79 1.08 -0.47 -0.13
CA VAL A 79 1.54 -1.86 -0.22
C VAL A 79 1.80 -2.40 1.18
N ARG A 80 1.25 -3.54 1.49
CA ARG A 80 1.23 -4.14 2.84
C ARG A 80 2.15 -5.33 2.90
N MET A 81 3.12 -5.29 3.80
CA MET A 81 4.12 -6.32 4.03
C MET A 81 4.08 -6.77 5.49
N LEU A 82 4.49 -8.01 5.73
CA LEU A 82 4.51 -8.60 7.06
C LEU A 82 5.88 -9.18 7.40
N PHE A 83 6.33 -8.98 8.62
CA PHE A 83 7.39 -9.79 9.22
C PHE A 83 6.78 -10.97 9.94
N THR A 84 7.37 -12.15 9.83
CA THR A 84 6.87 -13.31 10.56
C THR A 84 7.97 -14.28 10.95
N GLY A 85 7.80 -14.92 12.10
CA GLY A 85 8.50 -16.15 12.45
C GLY A 85 7.79 -17.38 11.88
N TYR A 86 8.36 -18.56 12.08
CA TYR A 86 7.82 -19.83 11.55
C TYR A 86 6.42 -20.20 12.06
N ALA A 87 6.08 -19.79 13.28
CA ALA A 87 4.86 -20.24 13.96
C ALA A 87 3.55 -19.68 13.37
N ASP A 88 3.62 -18.64 12.53
CA ASP A 88 2.45 -17.93 12.02
C ASP A 88 2.22 -18.14 10.51
N LEU A 89 2.94 -19.09 9.91
CA LEU A 89 2.97 -19.25 8.45
C LEU A 89 1.61 -19.51 7.82
N GLU A 90 0.75 -20.31 8.46
CA GLU A 90 -0.60 -20.59 7.95
C GLU A 90 -1.49 -19.33 7.90
N ALA A 91 -1.45 -18.51 8.95
CA ALA A 91 -2.18 -17.24 8.99
C ALA A 91 -1.68 -16.26 7.91
N VAL A 92 -0.37 -16.23 7.68
CA VAL A 92 0.26 -15.41 6.65
C VAL A 92 -0.15 -15.84 5.25
N ILE A 93 -0.12 -17.14 4.96
CA ILE A 93 -0.54 -17.69 3.66
C ILE A 93 -2.01 -17.37 3.40
N ALA A 94 -2.88 -17.54 4.40
CA ALA A 94 -4.30 -17.20 4.28
C ALA A 94 -4.49 -15.70 3.98
N ALA A 95 -3.74 -14.83 4.63
CA ALA A 95 -3.82 -13.39 4.43
C ALA A 95 -3.32 -12.96 3.03
N ILE A 96 -2.28 -13.61 2.49
CA ILE A 96 -1.82 -13.38 1.12
C ILE A 96 -2.91 -13.80 0.13
N ASN A 97 -3.48 -14.98 0.29
CA ASN A 97 -4.52 -15.50 -0.58
C ASN A 97 -5.80 -14.65 -0.56
N GLN A 98 -6.09 -13.99 0.55
CA GLN A 98 -7.21 -13.05 0.69
C GLN A 98 -6.88 -11.63 0.20
N GLY A 99 -5.65 -11.38 -0.28
CA GLY A 99 -5.21 -10.08 -0.76
C GLY A 99 -4.97 -9.05 0.35
N HIS A 100 -4.83 -9.45 1.60
CA HIS A 100 -4.55 -8.55 2.72
C HIS A 100 -3.09 -8.16 2.80
N ILE A 101 -2.20 -8.99 2.29
CA ILE A 101 -0.74 -8.84 2.32
C ILE A 101 -0.19 -9.02 0.91
N TYR A 102 0.72 -8.15 0.50
CA TYR A 102 1.44 -8.27 -0.75
C TYR A 102 2.58 -9.29 -0.66
N GLN A 103 3.36 -9.20 0.40
CA GLN A 103 4.56 -10.01 0.60
C GLN A 103 4.86 -10.16 2.10
N PHE A 104 5.52 -11.22 2.47
CA PHE A 104 6.05 -11.38 3.81
C PHE A 104 7.56 -11.60 3.80
N LEU A 105 8.22 -11.21 4.90
CA LEU A 105 9.61 -11.48 5.19
C LEU A 105 9.72 -12.34 6.43
N LYS A 106 10.54 -13.36 6.35
CA LYS A 106 10.79 -14.26 7.46
C LYS A 106 11.87 -13.70 8.36
N LYS A 107 11.64 -13.70 9.66
CA LYS A 107 12.64 -13.35 10.67
C LYS A 107 13.53 -14.57 10.99
N PRO A 108 14.85 -14.41 11.14
CA PRO A 108 15.64 -13.23 10.80
C PRO A 108 15.85 -13.09 9.28
N TRP A 109 15.87 -11.86 8.77
CA TRP A 109 16.17 -11.59 7.37
C TRP A 109 17.62 -11.16 7.17
N GLN A 110 18.11 -11.34 5.94
CA GLN A 110 19.36 -10.74 5.51
C GLN A 110 19.13 -9.30 5.05
N PRO A 111 20.09 -8.37 5.24
CA PRO A 111 19.94 -6.98 4.78
C PRO A 111 19.55 -6.86 3.30
N GLU A 112 20.13 -7.67 2.44
CA GLU A 112 19.88 -7.69 1.00
C GLU A 112 18.44 -8.13 0.68
N GLU A 113 17.90 -9.09 1.43
CA GLU A 113 16.51 -9.55 1.27
C GLU A 113 15.53 -8.46 1.64
N LEU A 114 15.78 -7.75 2.75
CA LEU A 114 14.94 -6.63 3.17
C LEU A 114 14.94 -5.50 2.14
N ILE A 115 16.12 -5.09 1.69
CA ILE A 115 16.27 -4.02 0.70
C ILE A 115 15.56 -4.39 -0.60
N ALA A 116 15.76 -5.61 -1.10
CA ALA A 116 15.11 -6.09 -2.32
C ALA A 116 13.58 -6.11 -2.18
N ALA A 117 13.07 -6.64 -1.06
CA ALA A 117 11.63 -6.71 -0.80
C ALA A 117 10.96 -5.34 -0.74
N VAL A 118 11.60 -4.36 -0.10
CA VAL A 118 11.05 -3.00 -0.02
C VAL A 118 11.12 -2.27 -1.37
N ARG A 119 12.17 -2.49 -2.16
CA ARG A 119 12.25 -1.98 -3.54
C ARG A 119 11.15 -2.55 -4.43
N GLU A 120 10.88 -3.85 -4.34
CA GLU A 120 9.77 -4.50 -5.05
C GLU A 120 8.42 -3.93 -4.62
N ALA A 121 8.22 -3.70 -3.32
CA ALA A 121 7.00 -3.08 -2.80
C ALA A 121 6.82 -1.64 -3.32
N ALA A 122 7.90 -0.86 -3.43
CA ALA A 122 7.86 0.48 -4.01
C ALA A 122 7.45 0.44 -5.49
N ALA A 123 8.00 -0.49 -6.27
CA ALA A 123 7.62 -0.69 -7.67
C ALA A 123 6.14 -1.12 -7.81
N GLU A 124 5.65 -1.97 -6.92
CA GLU A 124 4.24 -2.37 -6.87
C GLU A 124 3.33 -1.19 -6.54
N TYR A 125 3.73 -0.34 -5.60
CA TYR A 125 2.98 0.89 -5.30
C TYR A 125 2.84 1.77 -6.54
N GLU A 126 3.93 2.04 -7.25
CA GLU A 126 3.91 2.84 -8.47
C GLU A 126 3.02 2.22 -9.55
N ARG A 127 3.05 0.90 -9.70
CA ARG A 127 2.19 0.16 -10.62
C ARG A 127 0.70 0.34 -10.27
N LEU A 128 0.35 0.25 -8.99
CA LEU A 128 -1.03 0.41 -8.51
C LEU A 128 -1.53 1.84 -8.72
N VAL A 129 -0.69 2.83 -8.44
CA VAL A 129 -1.05 4.25 -8.68
C VAL A 129 -1.27 4.50 -10.16
N HIS A 130 -0.37 4.05 -11.01
CA HIS A 130 -0.50 4.21 -12.47
C HIS A 130 -1.78 3.56 -13.01
N GLN A 131 -2.11 2.35 -12.54
CA GLN A 131 -3.37 1.70 -12.90
C GLN A 131 -4.61 2.49 -12.44
N ALA A 132 -4.58 3.03 -11.23
CA ALA A 132 -5.69 3.82 -10.69
C ALA A 132 -5.90 5.10 -11.51
N GLU A 133 -4.83 5.78 -11.88
CA GLU A 133 -4.87 6.98 -12.74
C GLU A 133 -5.42 6.66 -14.13
N GLU A 134 -4.98 5.58 -14.73
CA GLU A 134 -5.46 5.12 -16.04
C GLU A 134 -6.95 4.78 -16.02
N LEU A 135 -7.39 4.03 -14.99
CA LEU A 135 -8.82 3.73 -14.79
C LEU A 135 -9.66 5.00 -14.60
N SER A 136 -9.17 5.97 -13.84
CA SER A 136 -9.84 7.26 -13.67
C SER A 136 -9.99 8.00 -15.00
N ARG A 137 -8.93 8.07 -15.78
CA ARG A 137 -8.95 8.69 -17.12
C ARG A 137 -9.95 8.01 -18.05
N LEU A 138 -9.95 6.68 -18.09
CA LEU A 138 -10.89 5.92 -18.93
C LEU A 138 -12.34 6.10 -18.49
N ARG A 139 -12.61 6.19 -17.20
CA ARG A 139 -13.96 6.51 -16.68
C ARG A 139 -14.44 7.89 -17.13
N ASP A 140 -13.58 8.88 -17.06
CA ASP A 140 -13.90 10.25 -17.52
C ASP A 140 -14.19 10.27 -19.02
N GLU A 141 -13.39 9.57 -19.82
CA GLU A 141 -13.59 9.43 -21.26
C GLU A 141 -14.92 8.74 -21.59
N ILE A 142 -15.24 7.66 -20.90
CA ILE A 142 -16.55 6.97 -21.04
C ILE A 142 -17.69 7.92 -20.70
N HIS A 143 -17.56 8.71 -19.64
CA HIS A 143 -18.60 9.68 -19.24
C HIS A 143 -18.81 10.72 -20.34
N GLN A 144 -17.76 11.31 -20.87
CA GLN A 144 -17.82 12.27 -21.98
C GLN A 144 -18.45 11.67 -23.23
N LEU A 145 -18.09 10.42 -23.58
CA LEU A 145 -18.66 9.74 -24.73
C LEU A 145 -20.17 9.45 -24.56
N ARG A 146 -20.59 9.06 -23.36
CA ARG A 146 -22.02 8.88 -23.05
C ARG A 146 -22.81 10.16 -23.19
N ASP A 147 -22.28 11.26 -22.66
CA ASP A 147 -22.93 12.58 -22.80
C ASP A 147 -23.04 12.97 -24.26
N ARG A 148 -21.99 12.75 -25.05
CA ARG A 148 -21.98 13.03 -26.48
C ARG A 148 -22.99 12.17 -27.24
N VAL A 149 -23.09 10.88 -26.92
CA VAL A 149 -24.12 10.00 -27.50
C VAL A 149 -25.53 10.51 -27.18
N THR A 150 -25.80 10.86 -25.92
CA THR A 150 -27.10 11.40 -25.49
C THR A 150 -27.47 12.68 -26.29
N MET A 151 -26.51 13.57 -26.45
CA MET A 151 -26.71 14.80 -27.24
C MET A 151 -27.01 14.49 -28.69
N LEU A 152 -26.33 13.56 -29.31
CA LEU A 152 -26.54 13.14 -30.69
C LEU A 152 -27.92 12.45 -30.87
N GLU A 153 -28.31 11.63 -29.92
CA GLU A 153 -29.64 10.98 -29.93
C GLU A 153 -30.77 12.02 -29.86
N GLN A 154 -30.61 13.04 -29.01
CA GLN A 154 -31.56 14.16 -28.92
C GLN A 154 -31.61 14.94 -30.23
N GLU A 155 -30.48 15.21 -30.84
CA GLU A 155 -30.39 15.90 -32.12
C GLU A 155 -31.07 15.10 -33.25
N VAL A 156 -30.80 13.80 -33.32
CA VAL A 156 -31.45 12.90 -34.29
C VAL A 156 -32.98 12.90 -34.08
N LYS A 157 -33.42 12.82 -32.83
CA LYS A 157 -34.83 12.85 -32.48
C LYS A 157 -35.47 14.17 -32.90
N ARG A 158 -34.80 15.31 -32.68
CA ARG A 158 -35.24 16.63 -33.11
C ARG A 158 -35.37 16.69 -34.63
N LEU A 159 -34.39 16.19 -35.37
CA LEU A 159 -34.42 16.24 -36.84
C LEU A 159 -35.49 15.31 -37.46
N ARG A 160 -35.79 14.18 -36.80
CA ARG A 160 -36.83 13.24 -37.26
C ARG A 160 -38.26 13.74 -36.93
N GLY A 161 -38.40 14.60 -35.93
CA GLY A 161 -39.67 15.14 -35.50
C GLY A 161 -40.06 16.45 -36.19
N ALA A 162 -39.21 16.95 -37.04
CA ALA A 162 -39.44 18.18 -37.78
C ALA A 162 -40.15 17.93 -39.13
#